data_18f425ebb33e24d096635ed46623f3e4
#
_entry.id   18f425ebb33e24d096635ed46623f3e4
#
_cell.length_a   1.000
_cell.length_b   1.000
_cell.length_c   1.000
_cell.angle_alpha   90.00
_cell.angle_beta   90.00
_cell.angle_gamma   90.00
#
_symmetry.space_group_name_H-M   'P 1'
#
loop_
_entity.id
_entity.type
_entity.pdbx_description
1 polymer ?
#
loop_
_entity_poly.entity_id
_entity_poly.type
_entity_poly.pdbx_seq_one_letter_code
_entity_poly.pdbx_strand_id
1 'polypeptide(L)'
;MTAPNLFKIKKNLERKPLTRSMNNIDVEVLKAIDLFAGIGGIRRGFKNVFKDKIKFVFSSEIDKNAKKTYQLNYKEIPHGDITAIDEADIPSHNIILAGFPCQAFSVAGHRKGFEDTRGTLFFDVARIAKYHKPKILFLENVKGI
;
A
#
# COMPACT_ATOMS: atom_id res chain seq x y z
N MET A 1 1.50 52.82 -38.18
CA MET A 1 1.54 51.38 -37.89
C MET A 1 0.67 51.14 -36.69
N THR A 2 -0.56 50.68 -36.88
CA THR A 2 -1.56 50.46 -35.84
C THR A 2 -1.48 49.00 -35.34
N ALA A 3 -1.36 48.85 -34.03
CA ALA A 3 -1.27 47.55 -33.39
C ALA A 3 -2.56 46.71 -33.57
N PRO A 4 -2.48 45.40 -33.79
CA PRO A 4 -3.68 44.58 -33.98
C PRO A 4 -4.42 44.36 -32.64
N ASN A 5 -5.72 44.50 -32.74
CA ASN A 5 -6.70 44.47 -31.66
C ASN A 5 -6.79 43.08 -31.02
N LEU A 6 -6.26 42.91 -29.81
CA LEU A 6 -6.21 41.67 -29.03
C LEU A 6 -7.58 41.22 -28.48
N PHE A 7 -8.65 41.91 -28.76
CA PHE A 7 -9.98 41.62 -28.18
C PHE A 7 -10.88 40.68 -29.01
N LYS A 8 -10.43 40.19 -30.16
CA LYS A 8 -11.25 39.31 -31.04
C LYS A 8 -11.05 37.80 -30.89
N ILE A 9 -10.25 37.31 -29.92
CA ILE A 9 -9.98 35.86 -29.75
C ILE A 9 -10.83 35.21 -28.63
N LYS A 10 -11.78 35.94 -28.05
CA LYS A 10 -12.59 35.42 -26.91
C LYS A 10 -13.99 34.89 -27.27
N LYS A 11 -14.26 34.52 -28.50
CA LYS A 11 -15.61 34.03 -28.87
C LYS A 11 -15.58 32.75 -29.70
N ASN A 12 -15.00 31.66 -29.26
CA ASN A 12 -15.26 30.31 -29.78
C ASN A 12 -14.61 29.19 -28.93
N LEU A 13 -14.65 29.33 -27.59
CA LEU A 13 -14.43 28.19 -26.70
C LEU A 13 -15.79 27.84 -26.09
N GLU A 14 -16.70 27.38 -26.92
CA GLU A 14 -17.82 26.56 -26.47
C GLU A 14 -17.20 25.25 -25.91
N ARG A 15 -17.06 25.18 -24.60
CA ARG A 15 -16.77 23.91 -23.92
C ARG A 15 -17.97 23.02 -24.17
N LYS A 16 -17.85 22.10 -25.14
CA LYS A 16 -18.78 20.98 -25.23
C LYS A 16 -18.79 20.32 -23.85
N PRO A 17 -19.97 20.15 -23.22
CA PRO A 17 -20.04 19.40 -21.98
C PRO A 17 -19.51 18.00 -22.29
N LEU A 18 -18.46 17.56 -21.56
CA LEU A 18 -18.01 16.18 -21.54
C LEU A 18 -19.06 15.36 -20.81
N THR A 19 -20.22 15.17 -21.47
CA THR A 19 -21.16 14.10 -21.12
C THR A 19 -20.56 12.79 -21.60
N ARG A 20 -19.45 12.40 -21.00
CA ARG A 20 -18.99 11.01 -21.08
C ARG A 20 -19.98 10.24 -20.23
N SER A 21 -20.86 9.53 -20.89
CA SER A 21 -21.72 8.52 -20.27
C SER A 21 -20.89 7.74 -19.28
N MET A 22 -21.13 7.92 -17.97
CA MET A 22 -20.54 7.13 -16.90
C MET A 22 -21.28 5.81 -16.79
N ASN A 23 -21.43 5.13 -17.94
CA ASN A 23 -21.96 3.78 -17.98
C ASN A 23 -20.85 2.87 -17.46
N ASN A 24 -21.03 2.36 -16.24
CA ASN A 24 -20.37 1.20 -15.64
C ASN A 24 -18.87 1.09 -15.96
N ILE A 25 -18.06 1.97 -15.36
CA ILE A 25 -16.68 1.62 -15.11
C ILE A 25 -16.78 0.56 -14.02
N ASP A 26 -16.65 -0.71 -14.38
CA ASP A 26 -16.36 -1.77 -13.41
C ASP A 26 -15.06 -1.34 -12.69
N VAL A 27 -15.23 -0.71 -11.54
CA VAL A 27 -14.08 -0.32 -10.71
C VAL A 27 -13.56 -1.62 -10.12
N GLU A 28 -12.54 -2.18 -10.77
CA GLU A 28 -11.84 -3.36 -10.26
C GLU A 28 -11.50 -3.13 -8.79
N VAL A 29 -12.03 -3.99 -7.91
CA VAL A 29 -11.75 -3.91 -6.47
C VAL A 29 -10.27 -4.20 -6.26
N LEU A 30 -9.54 -3.23 -5.72
CA LEU A 30 -8.12 -3.38 -5.42
C LEU A 30 -7.92 -4.45 -4.35
N LYS A 31 -7.05 -5.42 -4.62
CA LYS A 31 -6.65 -6.42 -3.64
C LYS A 31 -5.37 -5.95 -2.94
N ALA A 32 -5.36 -5.95 -1.63
CA ALA A 32 -4.21 -5.56 -0.83
C ALA A 32 -3.80 -6.66 0.14
N ILE A 33 -2.51 -6.70 0.47
CA ILE A 33 -1.97 -7.47 1.58
C ILE A 33 -1.36 -6.53 2.61
N ASP A 34 -1.37 -6.94 3.89
CA ASP A 34 -0.92 -6.15 5.04
C ASP A 34 0.16 -6.94 5.78
N LEU A 35 1.43 -6.61 5.52
CA LEU A 35 2.60 -7.28 6.08
C LEU A 35 3.11 -6.51 7.31
N PHE A 36 3.54 -7.24 8.34
CA PHE A 36 3.92 -6.66 9.64
C PHE A 36 2.78 -5.79 10.18
N ALA A 37 1.58 -6.35 10.12
CA ALA A 37 0.31 -5.61 10.21
C ALA A 37 0.07 -4.93 11.55
N GLY A 38 0.78 -5.33 12.62
CA GLY A 38 0.56 -4.82 13.95
C GLY A 38 -0.90 -4.96 14.36
N ILE A 39 -1.50 -3.87 14.79
CA ILE A 39 -2.94 -3.81 15.13
C ILE A 39 -3.81 -3.39 13.92
N GLY A 40 -3.21 -3.23 12.73
CA GLY A 40 -3.89 -2.87 11.47
C GLY A 40 -4.05 -1.37 11.22
N GLY A 41 -3.12 -0.55 11.72
CA GLY A 41 -3.18 0.91 11.56
C GLY A 41 -3.14 1.37 10.11
N ILE A 42 -2.20 0.85 9.32
CA ILE A 42 -2.06 1.18 7.89
C ILE A 42 -3.31 0.72 7.12
N ARG A 43 -3.74 -0.53 7.35
CA ARG A 43 -4.99 -1.06 6.78
C ARG A 43 -6.19 -0.16 7.07
N ARG A 44 -6.31 0.37 8.29
CA ARG A 44 -7.39 1.27 8.68
C ARG A 44 -7.41 2.54 7.84
N GLY A 45 -6.23 3.15 7.63
CA GLY A 45 -6.08 4.32 6.76
C GLY A 45 -6.56 4.05 5.35
N PHE A 46 -6.11 2.96 4.74
CA PHE A 46 -6.53 2.56 3.40
C PHE A 46 -8.02 2.26 3.31
N LYS A 47 -8.59 1.53 4.28
CA LYS A 47 -10.05 1.27 4.31
C LYS A 47 -10.88 2.55 4.44
N ASN A 48 -10.43 3.52 5.19
CA ASN A 48 -11.14 4.80 5.34
C ASN A 48 -11.20 5.58 4.02
N VAL A 49 -10.14 5.52 3.20
CA VAL A 49 -10.06 6.21 1.90
C VAL A 49 -10.78 5.44 0.80
N PHE A 50 -10.45 4.16 0.64
CA PHE A 50 -10.91 3.35 -0.49
C PHE A 50 -12.25 2.66 -0.26
N LYS A 51 -12.70 2.54 1.01
CA LYS A 51 -13.98 1.91 1.42
C LYS A 51 -14.15 0.53 0.77
N ASP A 52 -15.22 0.34 -0.01
CA ASP A 52 -15.54 -0.94 -0.67
C ASP A 52 -14.69 -1.21 -1.93
N LYS A 53 -13.89 -0.23 -2.34
CA LYS A 53 -12.99 -0.36 -3.50
C LYS A 53 -11.68 -1.08 -3.17
N ILE A 54 -11.45 -1.47 -1.91
CA ILE A 54 -10.26 -2.23 -1.48
C ILE A 54 -10.67 -3.45 -0.65
N LYS A 55 -10.10 -4.60 -0.98
CA LYS A 55 -10.24 -5.85 -0.24
C LYS A 55 -8.87 -6.30 0.24
N PHE A 56 -8.74 -6.58 1.53
CA PHE A 56 -7.55 -7.23 2.08
C PHE A 56 -7.70 -8.73 1.94
N VAL A 57 -6.74 -9.35 1.27
CA VAL A 57 -6.76 -10.78 0.92
C VAL A 57 -5.75 -11.60 1.71
N PHE A 58 -4.84 -10.93 2.42
CA PHE A 58 -3.82 -11.55 3.25
C PHE A 58 -3.29 -10.54 4.27
N SER A 59 -2.89 -11.04 5.44
CA SER A 59 -2.17 -10.27 6.45
C SER A 59 -1.20 -11.16 7.22
N SER A 60 -0.07 -10.61 7.68
CA SER A 60 0.90 -11.30 8.53
C SER A 60 1.33 -10.44 9.71
N GLU A 61 1.47 -11.07 10.88
CA GLU A 61 1.94 -10.47 12.12
C GLU A 61 2.42 -11.58 13.07
N ILE A 62 3.59 -11.41 13.71
CA ILE A 62 4.14 -12.41 14.63
C ILE A 62 3.76 -12.17 16.09
N ASP A 63 3.54 -10.90 16.48
CA ASP A 63 3.20 -10.58 17.87
C ASP A 63 1.80 -11.05 18.23
N LYS A 64 1.74 -11.89 19.26
CA LYS A 64 0.47 -12.51 19.69
C LYS A 64 -0.57 -11.52 20.17
N ASN A 65 -0.16 -10.40 20.79
CA ASN A 65 -1.08 -9.40 21.31
C ASN A 65 -1.58 -8.49 20.19
N ALA A 66 -0.70 -8.12 19.27
CA ALA A 66 -1.08 -7.40 18.05
C ALA A 66 -2.09 -8.21 17.22
N LYS A 67 -1.85 -9.52 17.02
CA LYS A 67 -2.79 -10.43 16.32
C LYS A 67 -4.16 -10.46 16.96
N LYS A 68 -4.25 -10.53 18.30
CA LYS A 68 -5.54 -10.49 19.01
C LYS A 68 -6.28 -9.19 18.76
N THR A 69 -5.59 -8.07 18.83
CA THR A 69 -6.17 -6.74 18.57
C THR A 69 -6.60 -6.60 17.10
N TYR A 70 -5.77 -7.07 16.18
CA TYR A 70 -6.09 -7.11 14.75
C TYR A 70 -7.37 -7.92 14.49
N GLN A 71 -7.47 -9.11 15.09
CA GLN A 71 -8.66 -9.96 15.00
C GLN A 71 -9.93 -9.28 15.53
N LEU A 72 -9.82 -8.54 16.62
CA LEU A 72 -10.96 -7.77 17.15
C LEU A 72 -11.39 -6.68 16.16
N ASN A 73 -10.42 -6.01 15.53
CA ASN A 73 -10.66 -4.91 14.59
C ASN A 73 -11.26 -5.39 13.25
N TYR A 74 -10.78 -6.52 12.71
CA TYR A 74 -11.07 -6.92 11.32
C TYR A 74 -11.78 -8.27 11.21
N LYS A 75 -11.99 -9.00 12.30
CA LYS A 75 -12.61 -10.34 12.34
C LYS A 75 -11.82 -11.39 11.52
N GLU A 76 -10.53 -11.18 11.40
CA GLU A 76 -9.59 -11.96 10.63
C GLU A 76 -8.31 -12.19 11.47
N ILE A 77 -7.76 -13.39 11.45
CA ILE A 77 -6.51 -13.71 12.17
C ILE A 77 -5.35 -13.56 11.18
N PRO A 78 -4.40 -12.65 11.42
CA PRO A 78 -3.21 -12.56 10.59
C PRO A 78 -2.42 -13.88 10.60
N HIS A 79 -1.81 -14.21 9.46
CA HIS A 79 -0.83 -15.29 9.39
C HIS A 79 0.35 -14.98 10.33
N GLY A 80 1.22 -15.96 10.54
CA GLY A 80 2.36 -15.82 11.45
C GLY A 80 3.53 -15.07 10.82
N ASP A 81 4.72 -15.67 11.01
CA ASP A 81 5.99 -15.16 10.52
C ASP A 81 6.03 -15.18 8.98
N ILE A 82 6.17 -14.01 8.37
CA ILE A 82 6.23 -13.87 6.91
C ILE A 82 7.46 -14.55 6.31
N THR A 83 8.55 -14.70 7.07
CA THR A 83 9.76 -15.35 6.60
C THR A 83 9.58 -16.86 6.38
N ALA A 84 8.57 -17.46 7.03
CA ALA A 84 8.22 -18.88 6.90
C ALA A 84 7.13 -19.15 5.84
N ILE A 85 6.61 -18.10 5.17
CA ILE A 85 5.53 -18.23 4.19
C ILE A 85 6.12 -18.12 2.78
N ASP A 86 5.81 -19.13 1.95
CA ASP A 86 6.16 -19.10 0.53
C ASP A 86 5.35 -18.01 -0.19
N GLU A 87 6.00 -17.25 -1.05
CA GLU A 87 5.32 -16.23 -1.84
C GLU A 87 4.21 -16.79 -2.73
N ALA A 88 4.32 -18.05 -3.15
CA ALA A 88 3.29 -18.70 -3.97
C ALA A 88 1.99 -18.97 -3.18
N ASP A 89 2.07 -19.10 -1.84
CA ASP A 89 0.90 -19.30 -0.97
C ASP A 89 0.14 -17.99 -0.69
N ILE A 90 0.73 -16.86 -1.05
CA ILE A 90 0.09 -15.56 -0.86
C ILE A 90 -0.85 -15.27 -2.04
N PRO A 91 -2.13 -14.91 -1.79
CA PRO A 91 -3.07 -14.61 -2.87
C PRO A 91 -2.60 -13.46 -3.76
N SER A 92 -2.96 -13.50 -5.05
CA SER A 92 -2.67 -12.40 -5.99
C SER A 92 -3.26 -11.07 -5.49
N HIS A 93 -2.47 -10.00 -5.60
CA HIS A 93 -2.81 -8.69 -5.06
C HIS A 93 -2.24 -7.55 -5.91
N ASN A 94 -2.83 -6.36 -5.75
CA ASN A 94 -2.41 -5.15 -6.46
C ASN A 94 -1.52 -4.25 -5.58
N ILE A 95 -1.65 -4.36 -4.26
CA ILE A 95 -1.04 -3.45 -3.29
C ILE A 95 -0.39 -4.27 -2.17
N ILE A 96 0.86 -3.93 -1.83
CA ILE A 96 1.51 -4.37 -0.59
C ILE A 96 1.57 -3.18 0.36
N LEU A 97 1.05 -3.36 1.57
CA LEU A 97 1.29 -2.48 2.71
C LEU A 97 2.29 -3.17 3.62
N ALA A 98 3.36 -2.49 4.04
CA ALA A 98 4.35 -3.07 4.94
C ALA A 98 4.97 -2.01 5.86
N GLY A 99 4.69 -2.14 7.16
CA GLY A 99 5.36 -1.39 8.23
C GLY A 99 6.40 -2.27 8.92
N PHE A 100 7.51 -2.56 8.24
CA PHE A 100 8.51 -3.49 8.77
C PHE A 100 9.38 -2.85 9.87
N PRO A 101 9.87 -3.63 10.87
CA PRO A 101 10.68 -3.10 11.95
C PRO A 101 11.98 -2.47 11.45
N CYS A 102 12.28 -1.28 11.96
CA CYS A 102 13.41 -0.48 11.51
C CYS A 102 14.63 -0.53 12.42
N GLN A 103 14.67 -1.46 13.38
CA GLN A 103 15.75 -1.49 14.38
C GLN A 103 17.17 -1.58 13.78
N ALA A 104 17.31 -2.15 12.58
CA ALA A 104 18.55 -2.18 11.83
C ALA A 104 18.95 -0.82 11.22
N PHE A 105 17.98 0.08 11.02
CA PHE A 105 18.16 1.37 10.35
C PHE A 105 17.99 2.58 11.29
N SER A 106 17.55 2.37 12.55
CA SER A 106 17.35 3.48 13.48
C SER A 106 18.67 4.06 13.98
N VAL A 107 18.67 5.37 14.28
CA VAL A 107 19.83 6.08 14.89
C VAL A 107 20.21 5.47 16.23
N ALA A 108 19.26 4.85 16.95
CA ALA A 108 19.48 4.16 18.23
C ALA A 108 20.05 2.74 18.07
N GLY A 109 19.93 2.13 16.89
CA GLY A 109 20.61 0.88 16.54
C GLY A 109 22.00 1.19 15.98
N HIS A 110 22.94 0.26 16.11
CA HIS A 110 24.33 0.42 15.68
C HIS A 110 24.55 0.58 14.16
N ARG A 111 23.54 1.05 13.41
CA ARG A 111 23.56 1.29 11.94
C ARG A 111 24.13 0.09 11.13
N LYS A 112 23.89 -1.13 11.58
CA LYS A 112 24.35 -2.33 10.88
C LYS A 112 23.65 -2.57 9.53
N GLY A 113 22.65 -1.74 9.21
CA GLY A 113 21.99 -1.77 7.88
C GLY A 113 21.47 -3.16 7.51
N PHE A 114 21.79 -3.59 6.31
CA PHE A 114 21.38 -4.90 5.76
C PHE A 114 22.10 -6.11 6.39
N GLU A 115 23.13 -5.91 7.22
CA GLU A 115 23.84 -7.00 7.91
C GLU A 115 23.10 -7.48 9.17
N ASP A 116 22.17 -6.69 9.71
CA ASP A 116 21.32 -7.10 10.82
C ASP A 116 20.16 -7.99 10.29
N THR A 117 19.90 -9.09 11.01
CA THR A 117 18.80 -10.03 10.66
C THR A 117 17.44 -9.35 10.53
N ARG A 118 17.23 -8.21 11.18
CA ARG A 118 16.01 -7.39 11.10
C ARG A 118 15.95 -6.52 9.84
N GLY A 119 17.10 -6.20 9.23
CA GLY A 119 17.17 -5.61 7.89
C GLY A 119 16.77 -6.61 6.80
N THR A 120 16.82 -7.91 7.09
CA THR A 120 16.41 -8.95 6.13
C THR A 120 14.91 -8.95 5.86
N LEU A 121 14.07 -8.45 6.77
CA LEU A 121 12.62 -8.40 6.60
C LEU A 121 12.17 -7.53 5.41
N PHE A 122 12.96 -6.53 5.03
CA PHE A 122 12.77 -5.82 3.76
C PHE A 122 12.89 -6.76 2.56
N PHE A 123 13.80 -7.73 2.60
CA PHE A 123 13.98 -8.69 1.52
C PHE A 123 12.79 -9.65 1.40
N ASP A 124 12.06 -9.91 2.47
CA ASP A 124 10.79 -10.64 2.42
C ASP A 124 9.73 -9.86 1.66
N VAL A 125 9.62 -8.55 1.90
CA VAL A 125 8.76 -7.70 1.07
C VAL A 125 9.21 -7.71 -0.38
N ALA A 126 10.51 -7.63 -0.63
CA ALA A 126 11.07 -7.60 -1.98
C ALA A 126 10.84 -8.92 -2.75
N ARG A 127 11.00 -10.11 -2.10
CA ARG A 127 10.72 -11.40 -2.76
C ARG A 127 9.24 -11.54 -3.14
N ILE A 128 8.33 -11.16 -2.23
CA ILE A 128 6.89 -11.17 -2.47
C ILE A 128 6.54 -10.21 -3.62
N ALA A 129 7.09 -8.99 -3.59
CA ALA A 129 6.88 -8.02 -4.65
C ALA A 129 7.43 -8.49 -6.01
N LYS A 130 8.59 -9.16 -6.03
CA LYS A 130 9.18 -9.72 -7.24
C LYS A 130 8.30 -10.81 -7.85
N TYR A 131 7.71 -11.66 -7.01
CA TYR A 131 6.84 -12.76 -7.45
C TYR A 131 5.50 -12.25 -7.98
N HIS A 132 4.79 -11.42 -7.19
CA HIS A 132 3.43 -10.98 -7.49
C HIS A 132 3.34 -9.76 -8.40
N LYS A 133 4.41 -8.96 -8.51
CA LYS A 133 4.48 -7.72 -9.31
C LYS A 133 3.30 -6.77 -9.05
N PRO A 134 3.07 -6.38 -7.77
CA PRO A 134 1.98 -5.49 -7.42
C PRO A 134 2.14 -4.13 -8.11
N LYS A 135 1.03 -3.41 -8.27
CA LYS A 135 1.04 -2.06 -8.85
C LYS A 135 1.56 -0.99 -7.88
N ILE A 136 1.42 -1.23 -6.56
CA ILE A 136 1.75 -0.27 -5.51
C ILE A 136 2.44 -0.99 -4.35
N LEU A 137 3.55 -0.41 -3.89
CA LEU A 137 4.19 -0.72 -2.61
C LEU A 137 4.04 0.51 -1.69
N PHE A 138 3.39 0.33 -0.56
CA PHE A 138 3.33 1.31 0.51
C PHE A 138 4.18 0.81 1.66
N LEU A 139 5.34 1.44 1.83
CA LEU A 139 6.33 1.06 2.84
C LEU A 139 6.36 2.15 3.91
N GLU A 140 6.20 1.75 5.16
CA GLU A 140 6.31 2.64 6.31
C GLU A 140 7.53 2.26 7.13
N ASN A 141 8.29 3.27 7.54
CA ASN A 141 9.43 3.08 8.40
C ASN A 141 9.85 4.41 9.06
N VAL A 142 10.84 4.37 9.97
CA VAL A 142 11.36 5.59 10.58
C VAL A 142 12.30 6.36 9.66
N LYS A 143 12.47 7.65 9.94
CA LYS A 143 13.45 8.51 9.28
C LYS A 143 14.87 7.95 9.43
N GLY A 144 15.57 7.79 8.31
CA GLY A 144 16.99 7.40 8.30
C GLY A 144 17.29 6.03 7.69
N ILE A 145 16.35 5.51 6.90
CA ILE A 145 16.62 4.39 6.00
C ILE A 145 17.38 4.90 4.78
#